data_62afe5892e863bf6af7ded1ab92ac7b4
#
_entry.id   62afe5892e863bf6af7ded1ab92ac7b4
#
_cell.length_a   1.000
_cell.length_b   1.000
_cell.length_c   1.000
_cell.angle_alpha   90.00
_cell.angle_beta   90.00
_cell.angle_gamma   90.00
#
_symmetry.space_group_name_H-M   'P 1'
#
loop_
_entity.id
_entity.type
_entity.pdbx_description
1 polymer ?
#
loop_
_entity_poly.entity_id
_entity_poly.type
_entity_poly.pdbx_seq_one_letter_code
_entity_poly.pdbx_strand_id
1 'polypeptide(L)'
;GLLWLDSPFTGAVSAAWIFGVLPLAWIFTSGPGGMITGLPRLQWGLVLTVVAIGYVARLRMFDSGLTLFLFTLVMSNDAAQYVSGKLLGRTRLSGVSPKKTWEGFSGGVFITLVVAVMSCSLVTPFSMKHAALIGAVLSVAGLLGDLLVSGIKRDAGVKHTGAVLPEHGGV
;
A
#
# COMPACT_ATOMS: atom_id res chain seq x y z
N GLY A 1 -20.80 -4.40 18.01
CA GLY A 1 -19.85 -5.48 17.81
C GLY A 1 -18.46 -5.08 17.31
N LEU A 2 -18.14 -3.76 17.15
CA LEU A 2 -16.86 -3.30 16.58
C LEU A 2 -15.94 -2.58 17.61
N LEU A 3 -16.30 -2.63 18.87
CA LEU A 3 -15.53 -2.05 19.99
C LEU A 3 -14.12 -2.65 20.15
N TRP A 4 -13.86 -3.79 19.54
CA TRP A 4 -12.56 -4.45 19.58
C TRP A 4 -11.47 -3.71 18.78
N LEU A 5 -11.82 -2.96 17.73
CA LEU A 5 -10.85 -2.23 16.90
C LEU A 5 -10.33 -0.95 17.57
N ASP A 6 -11.04 -0.42 18.56
CA ASP A 6 -10.64 0.77 19.31
C ASP A 6 -9.85 0.46 20.58
N SER A 7 -9.70 -0.82 20.92
CA SER A 7 -8.97 -1.26 22.09
C SER A 7 -7.46 -1.22 21.81
N PRO A 8 -6.63 -0.71 22.74
CA PRO A 8 -5.17 -0.80 22.64
C PRO A 8 -4.68 -2.25 22.57
N PHE A 9 -5.53 -3.20 22.97
CA PHE A 9 -5.25 -4.64 22.89
C PHE A 9 -5.21 -5.19 21.46
N THR A 10 -5.94 -4.62 20.49
CA THR A 10 -5.93 -5.15 19.11
C THR A 10 -4.56 -5.08 18.45
N GLY A 11 -3.84 -3.97 18.65
CA GLY A 11 -2.46 -3.85 18.18
C GLY A 11 -1.51 -4.84 18.89
N ALA A 12 -1.65 -4.96 20.20
CA ALA A 12 -0.85 -5.88 21.00
C ALA A 12 -1.15 -7.35 20.65
N VAL A 13 -2.41 -7.71 20.46
CA VAL A 13 -2.81 -9.07 20.05
C VAL A 13 -2.29 -9.38 18.65
N SER A 14 -2.42 -8.46 17.68
CA SER A 14 -1.89 -8.65 16.32
C SER A 14 -0.36 -8.83 16.35
N ALA A 15 0.34 -8.01 17.12
CA ALA A 15 1.78 -8.12 17.29
C ALA A 15 2.17 -9.46 17.95
N ALA A 16 1.47 -9.87 19.00
CA ALA A 16 1.71 -11.16 19.67
C ALA A 16 1.51 -12.35 18.71
N TRP A 17 0.50 -12.31 17.83
CA TRP A 17 0.29 -13.31 16.80
C TRP A 17 1.42 -13.32 15.77
N ILE A 18 1.78 -12.17 15.22
CA ILE A 18 2.77 -12.06 14.14
C ILE A 18 4.17 -12.37 14.64
N PHE A 19 4.55 -11.87 15.82
CA PHE A 19 5.92 -11.98 16.34
C PHE A 19 6.10 -13.06 17.40
N GLY A 20 5.03 -13.61 17.96
CA GLY A 20 5.06 -14.67 18.97
C GLY A 20 4.57 -16.00 18.42
N VAL A 21 3.29 -16.10 18.09
CA VAL A 21 2.66 -17.39 17.72
C VAL A 21 3.17 -17.92 16.38
N LEU A 22 3.33 -17.06 15.36
CA LEU A 22 3.82 -17.51 14.05
C LEU A 22 5.24 -18.09 14.07
N PRO A 23 6.24 -17.48 14.73
CA PRO A 23 7.56 -18.10 14.85
C PRO A 23 7.52 -19.47 15.57
N LEU A 24 6.73 -19.57 16.61
CA LEU A 24 6.57 -20.84 17.32
C LEU A 24 5.91 -21.88 16.42
N ALA A 25 4.81 -21.55 15.75
CA ALA A 25 4.16 -22.45 14.81
C ALA A 25 5.11 -22.89 13.68
N TRP A 26 5.95 -21.97 13.17
CA TRP A 26 6.95 -22.28 12.14
C TRP A 26 7.94 -23.36 12.62
N ILE A 27 8.46 -23.25 13.86
CA ILE A 27 9.38 -24.24 14.42
C ILE A 27 8.73 -25.63 14.48
N PHE A 28 7.48 -25.72 14.90
CA PHE A 28 6.77 -27.00 15.02
C PHE A 28 6.37 -27.61 13.69
N THR A 29 6.15 -26.79 12.64
CA THR A 29 5.68 -27.28 11.33
C THR A 29 6.80 -27.48 10.33
N SER A 30 7.79 -26.58 10.31
CA SER A 30 8.85 -26.54 9.28
C SER A 30 10.25 -26.80 9.85
N GLY A 31 10.36 -26.94 11.18
CA GLY A 31 11.63 -27.03 11.87
C GLY A 31 12.44 -25.72 11.79
N PRO A 32 13.74 -25.75 12.16
CA PRO A 32 14.59 -24.55 12.16
C PRO A 32 14.95 -24.04 10.75
N GLY A 33 14.63 -24.80 9.71
CA GLY A 33 14.89 -24.43 8.33
C GLY A 33 14.06 -23.20 7.89
N GLY A 34 14.70 -22.24 7.26
CA GLY A 34 14.02 -21.05 6.74
C GLY A 34 13.58 -20.00 7.76
N MET A 35 13.91 -20.15 9.05
CA MET A 35 13.57 -19.13 10.06
C MET A 35 14.12 -17.74 9.73
N ILE A 36 15.32 -17.66 9.16
CA ILE A 36 15.94 -16.37 8.80
C ILE A 36 15.42 -15.86 7.46
N THR A 37 15.00 -16.73 6.56
CA THR A 37 14.65 -16.35 5.18
C THR A 37 13.15 -16.42 4.90
N GLY A 38 12.45 -17.43 5.37
CA GLY A 38 11.03 -17.66 5.10
C GLY A 38 10.10 -16.94 6.07
N LEU A 39 10.34 -17.09 7.36
CA LEU A 39 9.51 -16.50 8.40
C LEU A 39 9.44 -14.96 8.34
N PRO A 40 10.56 -14.20 8.17
CA PRO A 40 10.49 -12.76 8.05
C PRO A 40 9.68 -12.30 6.82
N ARG A 41 9.76 -13.01 5.70
CA ARG A 41 8.97 -12.69 4.49
C ARG A 41 7.47 -12.79 4.77
N LEU A 42 7.05 -13.86 5.45
CA LEU A 42 5.66 -14.05 5.84
C LEU A 42 5.21 -13.00 6.86
N GLN A 43 6.04 -12.69 7.84
CA GLN A 43 5.76 -11.65 8.84
C GLN A 43 5.60 -10.27 8.20
N TRP A 44 6.50 -9.88 7.28
CA TRP A 44 6.39 -8.62 6.55
C TRP A 44 5.11 -8.54 5.71
N GLY A 45 4.75 -9.62 5.02
CA GLY A 45 3.50 -9.68 4.27
C GLY A 45 2.27 -9.47 5.17
N LEU A 46 2.24 -10.12 6.32
CA LEU A 46 1.16 -9.98 7.30
C LEU A 46 1.12 -8.59 7.94
N VAL A 47 2.28 -8.02 8.32
CA VAL A 47 2.33 -6.66 8.87
C VAL A 47 1.77 -5.67 7.86
N LEU A 48 2.24 -5.71 6.62
CA LEU A 48 1.76 -4.80 5.58
C LEU A 48 0.25 -4.94 5.33
N THR A 49 -0.25 -6.18 5.27
CA THR A 49 -1.67 -6.43 4.97
C THR A 49 -2.57 -6.13 6.17
N VAL A 50 -2.26 -6.70 7.34
CA VAL A 50 -3.11 -6.57 8.54
C VAL A 50 -3.12 -5.13 9.05
N VAL A 51 -1.96 -4.47 9.08
CA VAL A 51 -1.85 -3.09 9.52
C VAL A 51 -2.57 -2.16 8.55
N ALA A 52 -2.35 -2.32 7.22
CA ALA A 52 -3.01 -1.48 6.23
C ALA A 52 -4.54 -1.62 6.29
N ILE A 53 -5.07 -2.85 6.30
CA ILE A 53 -6.51 -3.10 6.38
C ILE A 53 -7.07 -2.58 7.71
N GLY A 54 -6.37 -2.81 8.82
CA GLY A 54 -6.77 -2.33 10.15
C GLY A 54 -6.89 -0.80 10.21
N TYR A 55 -5.92 -0.07 9.63
CA TYR A 55 -5.99 1.39 9.59
C TYR A 55 -7.10 1.91 8.67
N VAL A 56 -7.35 1.28 7.53
CA VAL A 56 -8.48 1.62 6.65
C VAL A 56 -9.81 1.39 7.37
N ALA A 57 -9.96 0.27 8.08
CA ALA A 57 -11.14 -0.02 8.87
C ALA A 57 -11.37 1.03 9.98
N ARG A 58 -10.30 1.42 10.71
CA ARG A 58 -10.38 2.50 11.71
C ARG A 58 -10.77 3.84 11.09
N LEU A 59 -10.16 4.21 9.96
CA LEU A 59 -10.51 5.44 9.26
C LEU A 59 -11.98 5.46 8.87
N ARG A 60 -12.52 4.33 8.40
CA ARG A 60 -13.94 4.17 8.06
C ARG A 60 -14.87 4.35 9.27
N MET A 61 -14.45 3.88 10.44
CA MET A 61 -15.20 4.04 11.69
C MET A 61 -15.15 5.48 12.20
N PHE A 62 -14.03 6.16 11.99
CA PHE A 62 -13.85 7.54 12.40
C PHE A 62 -14.65 8.50 11.50
N ASP A 63 -14.49 8.38 10.19
CA ASP A 63 -15.20 9.20 9.19
C ASP A 63 -15.23 8.50 7.83
N SER A 64 -16.43 8.32 7.29
CA SER A 64 -16.60 7.74 5.95
C SER A 64 -16.13 8.65 4.82
N GLY A 65 -16.22 9.97 5.01
CA GLY A 65 -15.72 10.95 4.04
C GLY A 65 -14.20 10.87 3.89
N LEU A 66 -13.47 10.73 5.01
CA LEU A 66 -12.02 10.53 4.97
C LEU A 66 -11.62 9.23 4.25
N THR A 67 -12.39 8.19 4.42
CA THR A 67 -12.16 6.92 3.72
C THR A 67 -12.38 7.08 2.21
N LEU A 68 -13.47 7.72 1.80
CA LEU A 68 -13.75 8.03 0.39
C LEU A 68 -12.65 8.93 -0.20
N PHE A 69 -12.22 9.94 0.54
CA PHE A 69 -11.13 10.81 0.15
C PHE A 69 -9.84 10.04 -0.10
N LEU A 70 -9.44 9.18 0.84
CA LEU A 70 -8.25 8.35 0.71
C LEU A 70 -8.31 7.46 -0.55
N PHE A 71 -9.41 6.72 -0.74
CA PHE A 71 -9.57 5.86 -1.92
C PHE A 71 -9.58 6.65 -3.22
N THR A 72 -10.25 7.81 -3.25
CA THR A 72 -10.27 8.68 -4.43
C THR A 72 -8.86 9.13 -4.80
N LEU A 73 -8.05 9.54 -3.82
CA LEU A 73 -6.67 9.96 -4.07
C LEU A 73 -5.78 8.81 -4.53
N VAL A 74 -5.88 7.62 -3.89
CA VAL A 74 -5.08 6.44 -4.28
C VAL A 74 -5.40 6.04 -5.71
N MET A 75 -6.69 5.86 -6.04
CA MET A 75 -7.11 5.45 -7.38
C MET A 75 -6.73 6.48 -8.45
N SER A 76 -6.89 7.77 -8.15
CA SER A 76 -6.50 8.86 -9.06
C SER A 76 -5.00 8.90 -9.27
N ASN A 77 -4.20 8.71 -8.21
CA ASN A 77 -2.75 8.67 -8.29
C ASN A 77 -2.26 7.53 -9.18
N ASP A 78 -2.78 6.32 -8.98
CA ASP A 78 -2.38 5.15 -9.74
C ASP A 78 -2.76 5.28 -11.21
N ALA A 79 -3.99 5.71 -11.51
CA ALA A 79 -4.46 5.96 -12.85
C ALA A 79 -3.62 7.03 -13.56
N ALA A 80 -3.37 8.16 -12.87
CA ALA A 80 -2.60 9.26 -13.41
C ALA A 80 -1.12 8.88 -13.64
N GLN A 81 -0.49 8.17 -12.71
CA GLN A 81 0.88 7.65 -12.89
C GLN A 81 0.98 6.72 -14.10
N TYR A 82 -0.01 5.83 -14.26
CA TYR A 82 -0.05 4.91 -15.41
C TYR A 82 -0.21 5.66 -16.73
N VAL A 83 -1.19 6.56 -16.82
CA VAL A 83 -1.48 7.30 -18.06
C VAL A 83 -0.30 8.23 -18.41
N SER A 84 0.18 9.02 -17.46
CA SER A 84 1.30 9.94 -17.68
C SER A 84 2.59 9.17 -18.02
N GLY A 85 2.84 8.06 -17.35
CA GLY A 85 3.99 7.20 -17.64
C GLY A 85 3.93 6.55 -19.02
N LYS A 86 2.71 6.18 -19.49
CA LYS A 86 2.51 5.60 -20.82
C LYS A 86 2.63 6.64 -21.94
N LEU A 87 2.11 7.84 -21.72
CA LEU A 87 2.09 8.90 -22.75
C LEU A 87 3.39 9.71 -22.81
N LEU A 88 3.97 10.01 -21.66
CA LEU A 88 5.09 10.95 -21.54
C LEU A 88 6.38 10.29 -21.02
N GLY A 89 6.30 9.04 -20.53
CA GLY A 89 7.42 8.37 -19.87
C GLY A 89 8.61 8.18 -20.78
N ARG A 90 9.75 8.75 -20.41
CA ARG A 90 11.03 8.63 -21.09
C ARG A 90 12.12 8.15 -20.15
N THR A 91 12.12 8.66 -18.92
CA THR A 91 13.17 8.42 -17.93
C THR A 91 12.72 7.37 -16.92
N ARG A 92 13.40 6.24 -16.87
CA ARG A 92 13.10 5.19 -15.88
C ARG A 92 13.39 5.67 -14.47
N LEU A 93 12.47 5.40 -13.54
CA LEU A 93 12.59 5.84 -12.17
C LEU A 93 13.48 4.91 -11.33
N SER A 94 13.40 3.59 -11.58
CA SER A 94 14.16 2.59 -10.81
C SER A 94 14.44 1.34 -11.62
N GLY A 95 15.60 0.71 -11.35
CA GLY A 95 15.94 -0.61 -11.91
C GLY A 95 15.07 -1.75 -11.40
N VAL A 96 14.47 -1.59 -10.22
CA VAL A 96 13.59 -2.60 -9.59
C VAL A 96 12.25 -2.71 -10.31
N SER A 97 11.73 -1.58 -10.80
CA SER A 97 10.47 -1.51 -11.56
C SER A 97 10.67 -0.71 -12.85
N PRO A 98 11.12 -1.33 -13.95
CA PRO A 98 11.48 -0.63 -15.18
C PRO A 98 10.30 0.02 -15.90
N LYS A 99 9.06 -0.29 -15.49
CA LYS A 99 7.84 0.33 -16.03
C LYS A 99 7.50 1.68 -15.38
N LYS A 100 8.12 2.02 -14.24
CA LYS A 100 7.91 3.31 -13.55
C LYS A 100 8.84 4.37 -14.13
N THR A 101 8.29 5.55 -14.41
CA THR A 101 9.00 6.69 -14.99
C THR A 101 8.86 7.93 -14.13
N TRP A 102 9.82 8.85 -14.20
CA TRP A 102 9.76 10.14 -13.48
C TRP A 102 8.60 11.01 -13.97
N GLU A 103 8.32 10.98 -15.26
CA GLU A 103 7.21 11.71 -15.88
C GLU A 103 5.87 11.14 -15.41
N GLY A 104 5.77 9.81 -15.29
CA GLY A 104 4.61 9.15 -14.71
C GLY A 104 4.38 9.56 -13.26
N PHE A 105 5.43 9.55 -12.45
CA PHE A 105 5.34 9.97 -11.06
C PHE A 105 4.93 11.44 -10.92
N SER A 106 5.60 12.36 -11.63
CA SER A 106 5.26 13.80 -11.57
C SER A 106 3.84 14.08 -12.05
N GLY A 107 3.38 13.41 -13.11
CA GLY A 107 1.99 13.48 -13.57
C GLY A 107 1.00 12.96 -12.53
N GLY A 108 1.33 11.84 -11.88
CA GLY A 108 0.55 11.29 -10.77
C GLY A 108 0.43 12.28 -9.62
N VAL A 109 1.55 12.83 -9.14
CA VAL A 109 1.55 13.86 -8.08
C VAL A 109 0.67 15.05 -8.46
N PHE A 110 0.86 15.58 -9.66
CA PHE A 110 0.10 16.76 -10.12
C PHE A 110 -1.41 16.51 -10.12
N ILE A 111 -1.85 15.42 -10.75
CA ILE A 111 -3.29 15.09 -10.82
C ILE A 111 -3.84 14.79 -9.42
N THR A 112 -3.10 14.09 -8.57
CA THR A 112 -3.54 13.81 -7.20
C THR A 112 -3.70 15.07 -6.38
N LEU A 113 -2.82 16.05 -6.53
CA LEU A 113 -2.96 17.37 -5.88
C LEU A 113 -4.23 18.08 -6.34
N VAL A 114 -4.49 18.10 -7.65
CA VAL A 114 -5.71 18.70 -8.18
C VAL A 114 -6.95 18.02 -7.64
N VAL A 115 -7.00 16.70 -7.68
CA VAL A 115 -8.12 15.90 -7.15
C VAL A 115 -8.29 16.12 -5.64
N ALA A 116 -7.19 16.17 -4.88
CA ALA A 116 -7.22 16.41 -3.44
C ALA A 116 -7.87 17.76 -3.11
N VAL A 117 -7.45 18.83 -3.80
CA VAL A 117 -8.00 20.19 -3.59
C VAL A 117 -9.47 20.27 -4.01
N MET A 118 -9.82 19.65 -5.14
CA MET A 118 -11.21 19.68 -5.64
C MET A 118 -12.18 18.87 -4.78
N SER A 119 -11.75 17.74 -4.24
CA SER A 119 -12.62 16.85 -3.47
C SER A 119 -12.66 17.15 -1.97
N CYS A 120 -11.70 17.90 -1.43
CA CYS A 120 -11.61 18.12 0.01
C CYS A 120 -12.86 18.78 0.61
N SER A 121 -13.40 19.80 -0.04
CA SER A 121 -14.57 20.53 0.44
C SER A 121 -15.88 19.71 0.39
N LEU A 122 -15.90 18.62 -0.39
CA LEU A 122 -17.08 17.78 -0.55
C LEU A 122 -17.14 16.65 0.48
N VAL A 123 -15.98 16.13 0.88
CA VAL A 123 -15.91 14.88 1.65
C VAL A 123 -15.08 14.95 2.92
N THR A 124 -14.41 16.07 3.19
CA THR A 124 -13.54 16.20 4.37
C THR A 124 -13.68 17.56 5.04
N PRO A 125 -13.35 17.67 6.34
CA PRO A 125 -13.27 18.96 7.05
C PRO A 125 -11.94 19.68 6.80
N PHE A 126 -11.06 19.19 5.91
CA PHE A 126 -9.73 19.74 5.71
C PHE A 126 -9.73 21.01 4.89
N SER A 127 -8.81 21.92 5.21
CA SER A 127 -8.51 23.03 4.32
C SER A 127 -7.77 22.56 3.06
N MET A 128 -7.86 23.30 1.97
CA MET A 128 -7.18 23.00 0.71
C MET A 128 -5.68 22.74 0.87
N LYS A 129 -5.01 23.47 1.80
CA LYS A 129 -3.58 23.29 2.09
C LYS A 129 -3.30 21.91 2.69
N HIS A 130 -4.11 21.47 3.65
CA HIS A 130 -3.96 20.14 4.26
C HIS A 130 -4.28 19.04 3.24
N ALA A 131 -5.33 19.21 2.43
CA ALA A 131 -5.66 18.26 1.39
C ALA A 131 -4.53 18.10 0.35
N ALA A 132 -3.94 19.21 -0.09
CA ALA A 132 -2.80 19.18 -1.00
C ALA A 132 -1.59 18.48 -0.36
N LEU A 133 -1.28 18.75 0.91
CA LEU A 133 -0.20 18.07 1.63
C LEU A 133 -0.45 16.56 1.71
N ILE A 134 -1.67 16.15 2.06
CA ILE A 134 -2.07 14.73 2.11
C ILE A 134 -1.90 14.08 0.73
N GLY A 135 -2.36 14.75 -0.34
CA GLY A 135 -2.19 14.27 -1.71
C GLY A 135 -0.73 14.07 -2.11
N ALA A 136 0.14 15.03 -1.75
CA ALA A 136 1.58 14.94 -2.01
C ALA A 136 2.21 13.76 -1.27
N VAL A 137 1.96 13.66 0.05
CA VAL A 137 2.49 12.57 0.89
C VAL A 137 2.00 11.22 0.39
N LEU A 138 0.72 11.10 0.05
CA LEU A 138 0.12 9.87 -0.45
C LEU A 138 0.72 9.44 -1.79
N SER A 139 0.98 10.38 -2.70
CA SER A 139 1.60 10.07 -4.00
C SER A 139 3.03 9.53 -3.83
N VAL A 140 3.81 10.12 -2.92
CA VAL A 140 5.16 9.61 -2.59
C VAL A 140 5.08 8.25 -1.90
N ALA A 141 4.20 8.09 -0.92
CA ALA A 141 4.02 6.82 -0.21
C ALA A 141 3.55 5.70 -1.15
N GLY A 142 2.64 6.00 -2.09
CA GLY A 142 2.20 5.05 -3.11
C GLY A 142 3.34 4.57 -3.99
N LEU A 143 4.17 5.50 -4.48
CA LEU A 143 5.36 5.15 -5.25
C LEU A 143 6.32 4.25 -4.46
N LEU A 144 6.63 4.63 -3.21
CA LEU A 144 7.53 3.85 -2.36
C LEU A 144 6.96 2.45 -2.07
N GLY A 145 5.65 2.34 -1.81
CA GLY A 145 4.96 1.07 -1.63
C GLY A 145 5.08 0.15 -2.85
N ASP A 146 4.85 0.69 -4.04
CA ASP A 146 4.99 -0.05 -5.30
C ASP A 146 6.42 -0.54 -5.55
N LEU A 147 7.41 0.31 -5.27
CA LEU A 147 8.82 -0.06 -5.40
C LEU A 147 9.20 -1.14 -4.39
N LEU A 148 8.73 -1.03 -3.14
CA LEU A 148 8.97 -2.00 -2.08
C LEU A 148 8.37 -3.38 -2.44
N VAL A 149 7.10 -3.42 -2.84
CA VAL A 149 6.45 -4.67 -3.26
C VAL A 149 7.13 -5.26 -4.49
N SER A 150 7.56 -4.41 -5.44
CA SER A 150 8.30 -4.86 -6.62
C SER A 150 9.66 -5.45 -6.23
N GLY A 151 10.37 -4.84 -5.26
CA GLY A 151 11.62 -5.35 -4.71
C GLY A 151 11.46 -6.73 -4.06
N ILE A 152 10.45 -6.88 -3.20
CA ILE A 152 10.12 -8.16 -2.55
C ILE A 152 9.84 -9.25 -3.61
N LYS A 153 9.06 -8.94 -4.65
CA LYS A 153 8.78 -9.89 -5.73
C LYS A 153 10.05 -10.33 -6.47
N ARG A 154 10.97 -9.41 -6.73
CA ARG A 154 12.25 -9.74 -7.40
C ARG A 154 13.15 -10.61 -6.51
N ASP A 155 13.25 -10.27 -5.23
CA ASP A 155 14.00 -11.07 -4.25
C ASP A 155 13.43 -12.49 -4.11
N ALA A 156 12.11 -12.63 -4.16
CA ALA A 156 11.42 -13.91 -4.15
C ALA A 156 11.54 -14.72 -5.47
N GLY A 157 12.20 -14.18 -6.50
CA GLY A 157 12.31 -14.80 -7.82
C GLY A 157 11.00 -14.86 -8.62
N VAL A 158 9.94 -14.16 -8.15
CA VAL A 158 8.61 -14.20 -8.73
C VAL A 158 8.35 -12.91 -9.51
N LYS A 159 8.01 -13.05 -10.79
CA LYS A 159 7.61 -11.89 -11.62
C LYS A 159 6.09 -11.69 -11.62
N HIS A 160 5.35 -12.78 -11.57
CA HIS A 160 3.89 -12.81 -11.55
C HIS A 160 3.40 -13.66 -10.39
N THR A 161 2.40 -13.21 -9.66
CA THR A 161 1.90 -13.84 -8.43
C THR A 161 0.75 -14.84 -8.66
N GLY A 162 0.37 -15.09 -9.90
CA GLY A 162 -0.68 -16.08 -10.24
C GLY A 162 -0.72 -16.35 -11.74
N ALA A 163 -1.24 -17.51 -12.09
CA ALA A 163 -1.44 -17.97 -13.46
C ALA A 163 -2.94 -18.11 -13.82
N VAL A 164 -3.84 -17.67 -12.93
CA VAL A 164 -5.29 -17.86 -13.08
C VAL A 164 -5.87 -16.98 -14.21
N LEU A 165 -5.27 -15.79 -14.41
CA LEU A 165 -5.62 -14.90 -15.53
C LEU A 165 -4.33 -14.47 -16.25
N PRO A 166 -3.96 -15.11 -17.38
CA PRO A 166 -2.67 -14.88 -18.04
C PRO A 166 -2.43 -13.44 -18.49
N GLU A 167 -3.48 -12.68 -18.78
CA GLU A 167 -3.38 -11.32 -19.30
C GLU A 167 -3.35 -10.23 -18.22
N HIS A 168 -3.75 -10.53 -16.99
CA HIS A 168 -3.88 -9.56 -15.90
C HIS A 168 -2.80 -9.65 -14.81
N GLY A 169 -1.70 -10.33 -15.10
CA GLY A 169 -0.53 -10.38 -14.19
C GLY A 169 -0.76 -11.16 -12.90
N GLY A 170 -1.74 -12.04 -12.90
CA GLY A 170 -2.08 -12.93 -11.78
C GLY A 170 -2.81 -12.20 -10.66
N VAL A 171 -4.09 -12.36 -10.62
CA VAL A 171 -4.89 -12.19 -9.42
C VAL A 171 -4.91 -13.52 -8.68
#